data_4c6d00e99701da512d963a4f243c905f
#
_entry.id   4c6d00e99701da512d963a4f243c905f
#
_cell.length_a   1.000
_cell.length_b   1.000
_cell.length_c   1.000
_cell.angle_alpha   90.00
_cell.angle_beta   90.00
_cell.angle_gamma   90.00
#
_symmetry.space_group_name_H-M   'P 1'
#
loop_
_entity.id
_entity.type
_entity.pdbx_description
1 polymer ?
#
loop_
_entity_poly.entity_id
_entity_poly.type
_entity_poly.pdbx_seq_one_letter_code
_entity_poly.pdbx_strand_id
1 'polypeptide(L)'
;ESLEVLPQTKVWSRAMYFRLFAFDYLSKKVNTLLYLDADVVCKGSLQDLLQLDLTEKIAAVVKDVDSIQNKVNERLRAFNLQGGYFNSGVVFVNLKLWQENALTEKAFLLLAGKEADSFKYPDQDVLNILLQDKVIFLPRPYNTIYTIKSELKDKSHKKYS
;
A
#
# COMPACT_ATOMS: atom_id res chain seq x y z
N GLU A 1 -5.49 16.85 -15.64
CA GLU A 1 -6.74 16.08 -15.39
C GLU A 1 -7.03 16.17 -13.91
N SER A 2 -8.28 16.54 -13.60
CA SER A 2 -8.59 17.00 -12.25
C SER A 2 -8.85 15.81 -11.33
N LEU A 3 -8.33 15.88 -10.10
CA LEU A 3 -8.66 14.97 -8.98
C LEU A 3 -10.17 14.91 -8.69
N GLU A 4 -10.95 15.81 -9.27
CA GLU A 4 -12.40 15.93 -9.07
C GLU A 4 -13.17 14.72 -9.60
N VAL A 5 -12.62 13.99 -10.58
CA VAL A 5 -13.25 12.80 -11.17
C VAL A 5 -13.03 11.54 -10.33
N LEU A 6 -12.06 11.56 -9.39
CA LEU A 6 -11.72 10.37 -8.59
C LEU A 6 -12.74 10.14 -7.47
N PRO A 7 -13.04 8.88 -7.15
CA PRO A 7 -13.96 8.51 -6.08
C PRO A 7 -13.58 9.16 -4.76
N GLN A 8 -14.56 9.71 -4.08
CA GLN A 8 -14.41 10.21 -2.72
C GLN A 8 -15.39 9.47 -1.83
N THR A 9 -14.89 8.89 -0.74
CA THR A 9 -15.76 8.26 0.25
C THR A 9 -16.07 9.24 1.37
N LYS A 10 -17.08 8.92 2.19
CA LYS A 10 -17.40 9.72 3.39
C LYS A 10 -16.27 9.72 4.44
N VAL A 11 -15.34 8.79 4.34
CA VAL A 11 -14.26 8.56 5.32
C VAL A 11 -12.89 9.02 4.79
N TRP A 12 -12.65 8.90 3.49
CA TRP A 12 -11.34 9.12 2.88
C TRP A 12 -11.35 10.30 1.92
N SER A 13 -10.43 11.23 2.12
CA SER A 13 -10.25 12.37 1.23
C SER A 13 -9.49 11.97 -0.04
N ARG A 14 -9.62 12.78 -1.09
CA ARG A 14 -8.82 12.60 -2.33
C ARG A 14 -7.31 12.68 -2.12
N ALA A 15 -6.86 13.18 -0.96
CA ALA A 15 -5.44 13.25 -0.61
C ALA A 15 -4.76 11.87 -0.59
N MET A 16 -5.50 10.77 -0.37
CA MET A 16 -4.96 9.42 -0.45
C MET A 16 -4.36 9.08 -1.82
N TYR A 17 -4.83 9.73 -2.89
CA TYR A 17 -4.32 9.49 -4.24
C TYR A 17 -3.03 10.28 -4.55
N PHE A 18 -2.62 11.21 -3.70
CA PHE A 18 -1.40 11.98 -3.92
C PHE A 18 -0.16 11.10 -4.01
N ARG A 19 -0.15 9.94 -3.33
CA ARG A 19 0.94 8.97 -3.43
C ARG A 19 1.15 8.49 -4.88
N LEU A 20 0.09 8.30 -5.66
CA LEU A 20 0.18 7.85 -7.06
C LEU A 20 0.86 8.91 -7.93
N PHE A 21 0.50 10.18 -7.75
CA PHE A 21 1.16 11.28 -8.43
C PHE A 21 2.61 11.46 -7.97
N ALA A 22 2.87 11.28 -6.67
CA ALA A 22 4.22 11.36 -6.11
C ALA A 22 5.13 10.27 -6.70
N PHE A 23 4.63 9.04 -6.84
CA PHE A 23 5.39 7.95 -7.45
C PHE A 23 5.73 8.25 -8.92
N ASP A 24 4.76 8.70 -9.71
CA ASP A 24 5.01 9.10 -11.10
C ASP A 24 6.00 10.25 -11.21
N TYR A 25 5.83 11.30 -10.43
CA TYR A 25 6.73 12.46 -10.46
C TYR A 25 8.16 12.12 -10.04
N LEU A 26 8.30 11.35 -8.95
CA LEU A 26 9.61 11.00 -8.39
C LEU A 26 10.31 9.90 -9.18
N SER A 27 9.61 9.08 -9.95
CA SER A 27 10.21 8.07 -10.84
C SER A 27 11.20 8.67 -11.85
N LYS A 28 11.02 9.94 -12.18
CA LYS A 28 11.92 10.72 -13.06
C LYS A 28 13.19 11.19 -12.36
N LYS A 29 13.31 11.00 -11.04
CA LYS A 29 14.40 11.57 -10.22
C LYS A 29 15.16 10.52 -9.42
N VAL A 30 14.47 9.47 -8.95
CA VAL A 30 15.04 8.42 -8.11
C VAL A 30 14.50 7.05 -8.51
N ASN A 31 15.31 6.01 -8.30
CA ASN A 31 14.93 4.64 -8.67
C ASN A 31 14.06 3.97 -7.60
N THR A 32 14.24 4.32 -6.33
CA THR A 32 13.51 3.75 -5.20
C THR A 32 13.03 4.85 -4.26
N LEU A 33 11.93 4.60 -3.57
CA LEU A 33 11.31 5.53 -2.63
C LEU A 33 10.73 4.76 -1.45
N LEU A 34 10.99 5.23 -0.24
CA LEU A 34 10.21 4.82 0.93
C LEU A 34 9.06 5.80 1.14
N TYR A 35 7.83 5.33 0.93
CA TYR A 35 6.62 6.06 1.24
C TYR A 35 6.16 5.73 2.66
N LEU A 36 5.78 6.75 3.40
CA LEU A 36 5.21 6.65 4.75
C LEU A 36 3.93 7.50 4.83
N ASP A 37 2.87 6.97 5.41
CA ASP A 37 1.70 7.77 5.76
C ASP A 37 2.07 8.79 6.85
N ALA A 38 1.32 9.89 6.94
CA ALA A 38 1.62 11.01 7.84
C ALA A 38 1.46 10.66 9.33
N ASP A 39 0.81 9.55 9.66
CA ASP A 39 0.60 9.04 11.01
C ASP A 39 1.58 7.91 11.40
N VAL A 40 2.59 7.66 10.58
CA VAL A 40 3.66 6.69 10.88
C VAL A 40 4.72 7.30 11.78
N VAL A 41 5.09 6.58 12.84
CA VAL A 41 6.20 6.92 13.74
C VAL A 41 7.32 5.91 13.58
N CYS A 42 8.49 6.38 13.12
CA CYS A 42 9.68 5.56 13.00
C CYS A 42 10.40 5.48 14.36
N LYS A 43 10.56 4.25 14.89
CA LYS A 43 11.19 3.98 16.20
C LYS A 43 12.53 3.26 16.10
N GLY A 44 12.93 2.84 14.92
CA GLY A 44 14.15 2.06 14.72
C GLY A 44 14.84 2.37 13.40
N SER A 45 15.96 1.70 13.15
CA SER A 45 16.71 1.83 11.90
C SER A 45 15.92 1.26 10.72
N LEU A 46 15.96 1.98 9.61
CA LEU A 46 15.43 1.55 8.31
C LEU A 46 16.57 1.15 7.35
N GLN A 47 17.79 1.04 7.87
CA GLN A 47 18.98 0.79 7.05
C GLN A 47 18.90 -0.54 6.29
N ASP A 48 18.25 -1.55 6.84
CA ASP A 48 18.09 -2.85 6.20
C ASP A 48 17.27 -2.76 4.90
N LEU A 49 16.36 -1.79 4.80
CA LEU A 49 15.61 -1.57 3.56
C LEU A 49 16.51 -1.15 2.39
N LEU A 50 17.64 -0.48 2.68
CA LEU A 50 18.60 -0.07 1.65
C LEU A 50 19.38 -1.25 1.05
N GLN A 51 19.38 -2.39 1.73
CA GLN A 51 20.02 -3.64 1.29
C GLN A 51 19.03 -4.56 0.56
N LEU A 52 17.75 -4.17 0.50
CA LEU A 52 16.72 -5.02 -0.07
C LEU A 52 16.80 -5.01 -1.60
N ASP A 53 16.90 -6.18 -2.19
CA ASP A 53 16.87 -6.33 -3.64
C ASP A 53 15.42 -6.25 -4.15
N LEU A 54 15.11 -5.19 -4.87
CA LEU A 54 13.85 -4.98 -5.57
C LEU A 54 13.97 -5.11 -7.09
N THR A 55 15.02 -5.77 -7.60
CA THR A 55 15.28 -5.84 -9.06
C THR A 55 14.10 -6.46 -9.83
N GLU A 56 13.46 -7.49 -9.27
CA GLU A 56 12.31 -8.18 -9.87
C GLU A 56 10.98 -7.90 -9.17
N LYS A 57 10.98 -7.06 -8.14
CA LYS A 57 9.79 -6.73 -7.34
C LYS A 57 9.52 -5.23 -7.36
N ILE A 58 8.26 -4.89 -7.42
CA ILE A 58 7.85 -3.48 -7.50
C ILE A 58 7.84 -2.82 -6.14
N ALA A 59 7.53 -3.58 -5.08
CA ALA A 59 7.53 -3.00 -3.74
C ALA A 59 7.88 -4.02 -2.66
N ALA A 60 8.31 -3.50 -1.49
CA ALA A 60 8.34 -4.22 -0.23
C ALA A 60 7.33 -3.60 0.74
N VAL A 61 6.49 -4.45 1.33
CA VAL A 61 5.29 -4.07 2.07
C VAL A 61 5.07 -5.01 3.25
N VAL A 62 4.18 -4.62 4.18
CA VAL A 62 3.81 -5.48 5.32
C VAL A 62 2.35 -5.91 5.19
N LYS A 63 2.07 -7.19 5.45
CA LYS A 63 0.69 -7.71 5.47
C LYS A 63 -0.18 -6.90 6.44
N ASP A 64 -1.40 -6.61 6.03
CA ASP A 64 -2.39 -6.01 6.91
C ASP A 64 -2.81 -6.99 8.03
N VAL A 65 -3.58 -6.52 8.99
CA VAL A 65 -4.04 -7.34 10.13
C VAL A 65 -5.00 -8.44 9.68
N ASP A 66 -5.06 -9.54 10.43
CA ASP A 66 -5.85 -10.72 10.09
C ASP A 66 -7.34 -10.41 9.89
N SER A 67 -7.89 -9.46 10.66
CA SER A 67 -9.28 -9.04 10.52
C SER A 67 -9.60 -8.40 9.15
N ILE A 68 -8.59 -7.84 8.47
CA ILE A 68 -8.69 -7.33 7.10
C ILE A 68 -8.48 -8.47 6.11
N GLN A 69 -7.42 -9.29 6.29
CA GLN A 69 -7.12 -10.44 5.43
C GLN A 69 -8.36 -11.33 5.20
N ASN A 70 -9.10 -11.64 6.28
CA ASN A 70 -10.26 -12.54 6.23
C ASN A 70 -11.46 -11.99 5.45
N LYS A 71 -11.52 -10.68 5.21
CA LYS A 71 -12.67 -10.01 4.54
C LYS A 71 -12.36 -9.56 3.12
N VAL A 72 -11.10 -9.46 2.78
CA VAL A 72 -10.68 -8.85 1.51
C VAL A 72 -11.02 -9.72 0.32
N ASN A 73 -10.86 -11.03 0.42
CA ASN A 73 -11.11 -11.96 -0.68
C ASN A 73 -12.57 -11.98 -1.12
N GLU A 74 -13.50 -11.85 -0.18
CA GLU A 74 -14.93 -11.75 -0.49
C GLU A 74 -15.24 -10.40 -1.15
N ARG A 75 -14.72 -9.31 -0.58
CA ARG A 75 -14.97 -7.95 -1.05
C ARG A 75 -14.36 -7.67 -2.42
N LEU A 76 -13.14 -8.15 -2.66
CA LEU A 76 -12.39 -7.96 -3.90
C LEU A 76 -12.38 -9.24 -4.78
N ARG A 77 -13.42 -10.09 -4.67
CA ARG A 77 -13.51 -11.37 -5.38
C ARG A 77 -13.36 -11.24 -6.91
N ALA A 78 -13.79 -10.12 -7.48
CA ALA A 78 -13.67 -9.85 -8.92
C ALA A 78 -12.21 -9.79 -9.39
N PHE A 79 -11.26 -9.50 -8.49
CA PHE A 79 -9.84 -9.37 -8.79
C PHE A 79 -9.01 -10.61 -8.44
N ASN A 80 -9.63 -11.61 -7.79
CA ASN A 80 -9.01 -12.89 -7.43
C ASN A 80 -7.63 -12.72 -6.77
N LEU A 81 -7.55 -11.93 -5.68
CA LEU A 81 -6.29 -11.62 -5.01
C LEU A 81 -5.60 -12.88 -4.51
N GLN A 82 -4.32 -12.99 -4.81
CA GLN A 82 -3.44 -14.07 -4.38
C GLN A 82 -2.36 -13.55 -3.43
N GLY A 83 -1.81 -14.41 -2.58
CA GLY A 83 -0.60 -14.12 -1.81
C GLY A 83 -0.75 -13.26 -0.55
N GLY A 84 -1.88 -12.66 -0.31
CA GLY A 84 -2.16 -11.83 0.87
C GLY A 84 -2.31 -10.34 0.53
N TYR A 85 -2.97 -9.63 1.43
CA TYR A 85 -3.29 -8.22 1.31
C TYR A 85 -2.39 -7.39 2.24
N PHE A 86 -1.75 -6.35 1.74
CA PHE A 86 -0.85 -5.50 2.51
C PHE A 86 -1.48 -4.18 2.90
N ASN A 87 -0.98 -3.61 4.00
CA ASN A 87 -1.28 -2.25 4.39
C ASN A 87 -0.39 -1.27 3.63
N SER A 88 -0.97 -0.22 3.06
CA SER A 88 -0.28 0.75 2.20
C SER A 88 0.36 1.93 2.93
N GLY A 89 0.32 1.95 4.26
CA GLY A 89 0.89 3.05 5.06
C GLY A 89 2.42 3.09 5.08
N VAL A 90 3.07 1.96 4.78
CA VAL A 90 4.53 1.87 4.58
C VAL A 90 4.79 1.08 3.32
N VAL A 91 5.40 1.70 2.31
CA VAL A 91 5.71 1.08 1.02
C VAL A 91 7.11 1.48 0.58
N PHE A 92 8.02 0.51 0.50
CA PHE A 92 9.30 0.72 -0.15
C PHE A 92 9.15 0.29 -1.61
N VAL A 93 9.21 1.24 -2.55
CA VAL A 93 8.81 1.04 -3.94
C VAL A 93 9.99 1.21 -4.90
N ASN A 94 10.10 0.32 -5.90
CA ASN A 94 10.94 0.46 -7.08
C ASN A 94 10.20 1.33 -8.11
N LEU A 95 10.52 2.60 -8.16
CA LEU A 95 9.86 3.58 -9.03
C LEU A 95 10.17 3.36 -10.51
N LYS A 96 11.31 2.74 -10.84
CA LYS A 96 11.62 2.38 -12.22
C LYS A 96 10.62 1.33 -12.73
N LEU A 97 10.45 0.23 -12.00
CA LEU A 97 9.47 -0.80 -12.35
C LEU A 97 8.03 -0.27 -12.29
N TRP A 98 7.75 0.65 -11.36
CA TRP A 98 6.46 1.34 -11.28
C TRP A 98 6.12 2.04 -12.60
N GLN A 99 7.06 2.83 -13.12
CA GLN A 99 6.92 3.57 -14.38
C GLN A 99 6.86 2.63 -15.60
N GLU A 100 7.78 1.67 -15.69
CA GLU A 100 7.84 0.69 -16.78
C GLU A 100 6.54 -0.12 -16.94
N ASN A 101 5.84 -0.35 -15.82
CA ASN A 101 4.56 -1.05 -15.82
C ASN A 101 3.34 -0.11 -15.95
N ALA A 102 3.52 1.21 -16.11
CA ALA A 102 2.46 2.22 -16.21
C ALA A 102 1.44 2.12 -15.06
N LEU A 103 1.93 1.97 -13.80
CA LEU A 103 1.05 1.63 -12.67
C LEU A 103 0.18 2.78 -12.22
N THR A 104 0.62 4.03 -12.43
CA THR A 104 -0.20 5.21 -12.12
C THR A 104 -1.44 5.25 -13.00
N GLU A 105 -1.29 5.05 -14.31
CA GLU A 105 -2.39 5.03 -15.27
C GLU A 105 -3.35 3.87 -14.98
N LYS A 106 -2.80 2.69 -14.72
CA LYS A 106 -3.60 1.51 -14.35
C LYS A 106 -4.37 1.72 -13.05
N ALA A 107 -3.78 2.41 -12.07
CA ALA A 107 -4.44 2.74 -10.81
C ALA A 107 -5.65 3.66 -11.07
N PHE A 108 -5.50 4.69 -11.88
CA PHE A 108 -6.61 5.60 -12.20
C PHE A 108 -7.70 4.92 -13.04
N LEU A 109 -7.35 4.00 -13.93
CA LEU A 109 -8.34 3.22 -14.67
C LEU A 109 -9.17 2.33 -13.73
N LEU A 110 -8.55 1.69 -12.73
CA LEU A 110 -9.27 0.91 -11.72
C LEU A 110 -10.19 1.80 -10.87
N LEU A 111 -9.71 2.96 -10.44
CA LEU A 111 -10.48 3.92 -9.64
C LEU A 111 -11.66 4.53 -10.40
N ALA A 112 -11.59 4.61 -11.72
CA ALA A 112 -12.67 5.07 -12.60
C ALA A 112 -13.56 3.92 -13.10
N GLY A 113 -13.20 2.67 -12.80
CA GLY A 113 -13.89 1.48 -13.27
C GLY A 113 -15.19 1.17 -12.49
N LYS A 114 -15.96 0.22 -13.02
CA LYS A 114 -17.25 -0.19 -12.42
C LYS A 114 -17.09 -0.84 -11.06
N GLU A 115 -15.95 -1.46 -10.80
CA GLU A 115 -15.65 -2.14 -9.54
C GLU A 115 -15.20 -1.19 -8.43
N ALA A 116 -15.02 0.11 -8.73
CA ALA A 116 -14.55 1.12 -7.75
C ALA A 116 -15.46 1.23 -6.52
N ASP A 117 -16.76 0.98 -6.67
CA ASP A 117 -17.72 0.96 -5.55
C ASP A 117 -17.43 -0.17 -4.54
N SER A 118 -16.70 -1.22 -4.93
CA SER A 118 -16.28 -2.30 -4.03
C SER A 118 -15.08 -1.93 -3.16
N PHE A 119 -14.38 -0.83 -3.47
CA PHE A 119 -13.18 -0.41 -2.76
C PHE A 119 -13.53 0.23 -1.43
N LYS A 120 -13.12 -0.39 -0.35
CA LYS A 120 -13.29 0.14 1.01
C LYS A 120 -12.13 1.07 1.39
N TYR A 121 -10.94 0.75 0.92
CA TYR A 121 -9.70 1.51 1.06
C TYR A 121 -9.15 1.75 -0.35
N PRO A 122 -9.70 2.72 -1.11
CA PRO A 122 -9.54 2.77 -2.57
C PRO A 122 -8.09 2.73 -3.05
N ASP A 123 -7.20 3.50 -2.45
CA ASP A 123 -5.78 3.50 -2.80
C ASP A 123 -5.07 2.21 -2.40
N GLN A 124 -5.32 1.69 -1.19
CA GLN A 124 -4.76 0.44 -0.72
C GLN A 124 -5.28 -0.76 -1.53
N ASP A 125 -6.59 -0.78 -1.83
CA ASP A 125 -7.21 -1.84 -2.64
C ASP A 125 -6.59 -1.88 -4.04
N VAL A 126 -6.47 -0.73 -4.69
CA VAL A 126 -5.86 -0.62 -6.01
C VAL A 126 -4.40 -1.05 -6.00
N LEU A 127 -3.61 -0.63 -5.01
CA LEU A 127 -2.22 -1.07 -4.88
C LEU A 127 -2.13 -2.59 -4.73
N ASN A 128 -2.97 -3.20 -3.91
CA ASN A 128 -3.00 -4.65 -3.73
C ASN A 128 -3.40 -5.40 -5.01
N ILE A 129 -4.32 -4.86 -5.80
CA ILE A 129 -4.73 -5.44 -7.08
C ILE A 129 -3.58 -5.37 -8.10
N LEU A 130 -2.92 -4.22 -8.21
CA LEU A 130 -1.88 -4.00 -9.21
C LEU A 130 -0.56 -4.70 -8.90
N LEU A 131 -0.26 -4.88 -7.62
CA LEU A 131 1.02 -5.39 -7.15
C LEU A 131 0.98 -6.86 -6.72
N GLN A 132 -0.10 -7.59 -7.05
CA GLN A 132 -0.15 -9.04 -6.80
C GLN A 132 1.11 -9.73 -7.34
N ASP A 133 1.70 -10.62 -6.55
CA ASP A 133 2.91 -11.39 -6.89
C ASP A 133 4.17 -10.55 -7.18
N LYS A 134 4.06 -9.22 -7.16
CA LYS A 134 5.15 -8.27 -7.44
C LYS A 134 5.70 -7.60 -6.18
N VAL A 135 5.37 -8.12 -5.01
CA VAL A 135 5.84 -7.57 -3.73
C VAL A 135 6.72 -8.55 -2.94
N ILE A 136 7.56 -7.98 -2.07
CA ILE A 136 8.22 -8.68 -0.98
C ILE A 136 7.45 -8.36 0.30
N PHE A 137 7.09 -9.38 1.07
CA PHE A 137 6.50 -9.16 2.38
C PHE A 137 7.58 -9.02 3.45
N LEU A 138 7.64 -7.83 4.04
CA LEU A 138 8.50 -7.48 5.16
C LEU A 138 7.95 -8.03 6.48
N PRO A 139 8.82 -8.24 7.48
CA PRO A 139 8.41 -8.52 8.84
C PRO A 139 7.52 -7.43 9.45
N ARG A 140 6.65 -7.81 10.40
CA ARG A 140 5.68 -6.93 11.06
C ARG A 140 6.26 -5.63 11.63
N PRO A 141 7.47 -5.58 12.22
CA PRO A 141 8.04 -4.36 12.76
C PRO A 141 8.15 -3.19 11.78
N TYR A 142 8.23 -3.45 10.46
CA TYR A 142 8.29 -2.40 9.45
C TYR A 142 6.96 -1.66 9.23
N ASN A 143 5.84 -2.22 9.68
CA ASN A 143 4.53 -1.56 9.71
C ASN A 143 3.64 -2.19 10.77
N THR A 144 3.85 -1.80 12.02
CA THR A 144 3.03 -2.26 13.14
C THR A 144 1.82 -1.35 13.27
N ILE A 145 0.65 -1.89 12.97
CA ILE A 145 -0.62 -1.15 13.07
C ILE A 145 -1.10 -1.18 14.51
N TYR A 146 -1.20 0.00 15.12
CA TYR A 146 -1.76 0.18 16.45
C TYR A 146 -3.24 0.55 16.37
N THR A 147 -4.07 -0.15 17.13
CA THR A 147 -5.45 0.26 17.38
C THR A 147 -5.69 0.18 18.88
N ILE A 148 -6.59 1.02 19.40
CA ILE A 148 -6.99 0.96 20.83
C ILE A 148 -7.43 -0.46 21.21
N LYS A 149 -8.08 -1.19 20.31
CA LYS A 149 -8.47 -2.59 20.54
C LYS A 149 -7.28 -3.54 20.54
N SER A 150 -6.25 -3.31 19.75
CA SER A 150 -5.05 -4.15 19.73
C SER A 150 -4.20 -3.92 20.98
N GLU A 151 -4.12 -2.70 21.49
CA GLU A 151 -3.45 -2.42 22.76
C GLU A 151 -4.11 -3.10 23.95
N LEU A 152 -5.44 -3.21 23.95
CA LEU A 152 -6.18 -3.86 25.03
C LEU A 152 -6.11 -5.39 24.97
N LYS A 153 -5.99 -5.98 23.78
CA LYS A 153 -6.05 -7.42 23.57
C LYS A 153 -4.70 -8.07 23.29
N ASP A 154 -3.82 -7.39 22.58
CA ASP A 154 -2.52 -7.92 22.15
C ASP A 154 -1.41 -6.91 22.44
N LYS A 155 -0.61 -7.21 23.46
CA LYS A 155 0.59 -6.43 23.80
C LYS A 155 1.81 -6.81 22.97
N SER A 156 1.63 -7.48 21.83
CA SER A 156 2.72 -7.91 20.94
C SER A 156 3.56 -6.74 20.42
N HIS A 157 2.97 -5.53 20.33
CA HIS A 157 3.71 -4.31 20.00
C HIS A 157 4.89 -4.05 20.95
N LYS A 158 4.83 -4.51 22.18
CA LYS A 158 5.95 -4.42 23.13
C LYS A 158 7.16 -5.25 22.74
N LYS A 159 7.00 -6.21 21.83
CA LYS A 159 8.10 -7.01 21.28
C LYS A 159 8.93 -6.26 20.25
N TYR A 160 8.40 -5.15 19.74
CA TYR A 160 8.99 -4.37 18.63
C TYR A 160 9.35 -2.93 19.04
N SER A 161 9.28 -2.66 20.35
CA SER A 161 9.66 -1.34 20.91
C SER A 161 11.08 -1.36 21.46
#